data_96777b451ac22f897a5fe70c62a3b296
#
_entry.id   96777b451ac22f897a5fe70c62a3b296
#
_cell.length_a   1.000
_cell.length_b   1.000
_cell.length_c   1.000
_cell.angle_alpha   90.00
_cell.angle_beta   90.00
_cell.angle_gamma   90.00
#
_symmetry.space_group_name_H-M   'P 1'
#
loop_
_entity.id
_entity.type
_entity.pdbx_description
1 polymer ?
#
loop_
_entity_poly.entity_id
_entity_poly.type
_entity_poly.pdbx_seq_one_letter_code
_entity_poly.pdbx_strand_id
1 'polypeptide(L)' 'MIRIYSADGFIKEFWSRAKDYKYLKDAYESLEQEHIELFGKRKYVDYNSFRVCRDRKVKNIQKNFTQH' A
#
# COMPACT_ATOMS: atom_id res chain seq x y z
N MET A 1 12.59 -10.04 8.06
CA MET A 1 12.56 -8.63 7.63
C MET A 1 11.14 -8.17 7.46
N ILE A 2 10.83 -6.97 7.94
CA ILE A 2 9.46 -6.44 7.92
C ILE A 2 9.22 -5.70 6.61
N ARG A 3 8.43 -6.29 5.72
CA ARG A 3 8.21 -5.72 4.39
C ARG A 3 7.33 -4.47 4.42
N ILE A 4 6.38 -4.43 5.35
CA ILE A 4 5.43 -3.32 5.37
C ILE A 4 5.94 -2.14 6.19
N TYR A 5 7.20 -2.18 6.57
CA TYR A 5 7.82 -1.08 7.30
C TYR A 5 7.86 0.19 6.45
N SER A 6 8.22 0.09 5.19
CA SER A 6 8.31 1.23 4.30
C SER A 6 7.04 1.35 3.43
N ALA A 7 6.83 2.55 2.86
CA ALA A 7 5.70 2.76 1.97
C ALA A 7 5.80 1.86 0.74
N ASP A 8 7.00 1.71 0.19
CA ASP A 8 7.20 0.86 -0.98
C ASP A 8 6.90 -0.59 -0.66
N GLY A 9 7.38 -1.08 0.49
CA GLY A 9 7.11 -2.44 0.90
C GLY A 9 5.65 -2.70 1.15
N PHE A 10 4.98 -1.71 1.78
CA PHE A 10 3.55 -1.82 2.04
C PHE A 10 2.77 -1.93 0.72
N ILE A 11 3.10 -1.11 -0.26
CA ILE A 11 2.41 -1.13 -1.55
C ILE A 11 2.68 -2.42 -2.31
N LYS A 12 3.92 -2.90 -2.28
CA LYS A 12 4.24 -4.18 -2.93
C LYS A 12 3.45 -5.32 -2.32
N GLU A 13 3.38 -5.37 -1.01
CA GLU A 13 2.64 -6.42 -0.33
C GLU A 13 1.15 -6.29 -0.62
N PHE A 14 0.65 -5.06 -0.72
CA PHE A 14 -0.73 -4.82 -1.09
C PHE A 14 -1.06 -5.48 -2.44
N TRP A 15 -0.25 -5.23 -3.45
CA TRP A 15 -0.51 -5.81 -4.77
C TRP A 15 -0.39 -7.32 -4.76
N SER A 16 0.53 -7.85 -3.97
CA SER A 16 0.66 -9.28 -3.82
C SER A 16 -0.60 -9.90 -3.22
N ARG A 17 -1.15 -9.26 -2.19
CA ARG A 17 -2.35 -9.77 -1.53
C ARG A 17 -3.62 -9.53 -2.33
N ALA A 18 -3.63 -8.48 -3.16
CA ALA A 18 -4.80 -8.13 -3.96
C ALA A 18 -5.24 -9.28 -4.85
N LYS A 19 -4.33 -10.14 -5.24
CA LYS A 19 -4.64 -11.30 -6.06
C LYS A 19 -5.57 -12.28 -5.36
N ASP A 20 -5.51 -12.33 -4.03
CA ASP A 20 -6.26 -13.30 -3.24
C ASP A 20 -7.55 -12.74 -2.68
N TYR A 21 -7.80 -11.46 -2.88
CA TYR A 21 -8.98 -10.80 -2.35
C TYR A 21 -9.88 -10.32 -3.48
N LYS A 22 -11.18 -10.38 -3.23
CA LYS A 22 -12.15 -9.91 -4.21
C LYS A 22 -12.10 -8.39 -4.37
N TYR A 23 -11.89 -7.69 -3.27
CA TYR A 23 -11.87 -6.23 -3.27
C TYR A 23 -10.51 -5.73 -2.79
N LEU A 24 -10.04 -4.65 -3.43
CA LEU A 24 -8.76 -4.06 -3.06
C LEU A 24 -8.77 -3.54 -1.63
N LYS A 25 -9.91 -3.02 -1.19
CA LYS A 25 -10.03 -2.53 0.16
C LYS A 25 -9.77 -3.63 1.18
N ASP A 26 -10.23 -4.83 0.91
CA ASP A 26 -10.03 -5.95 1.81
C ASP A 26 -8.56 -6.32 1.91
N ALA A 27 -7.85 -6.30 0.79
CA ALA A 27 -6.42 -6.55 0.79
C ALA A 27 -5.68 -5.49 1.62
N TYR A 28 -6.09 -4.24 1.46
CA TYR A 28 -5.51 -3.15 2.23
C TYR A 28 -5.74 -3.32 3.73
N GLU A 29 -6.98 -3.63 4.13
CA GLU A 29 -7.28 -3.79 5.54
C GLU A 29 -6.50 -4.93 6.17
N SER A 30 -6.28 -5.99 5.41
CA SER A 30 -5.45 -7.09 5.87
C SER A 30 -4.04 -6.61 6.21
N LEU A 31 -3.49 -5.73 5.40
CA LEU A 31 -2.17 -5.16 5.65
C LEU A 31 -2.16 -4.24 6.86
N GLU A 32 -3.20 -3.43 7.03
CA GLU A 32 -3.26 -2.55 8.19
C GLU A 32 -3.37 -3.36 9.46
N GLN A 33 -4.14 -4.45 9.43
CA GLN A 33 -4.24 -5.30 10.60
C GLN A 33 -2.88 -5.85 11.00
N GLU A 34 -2.11 -6.30 10.03
CA GLU A 34 -0.76 -6.79 10.29
C GLU A 34 0.14 -5.67 10.80
N HIS A 35 -0.01 -4.48 10.25
CA HIS A 35 0.79 -3.34 10.71
C HIS A 35 0.47 -2.99 12.16
N ILE A 36 -0.80 -3.05 12.53
CA ILE A 36 -1.18 -2.83 13.92
C ILE A 36 -0.54 -3.86 14.83
N GLU A 37 -0.53 -5.12 14.41
CA GLU A 37 0.06 -6.18 15.22
C GLU A 37 1.57 -6.02 15.38
N LEU A 38 2.23 -5.52 14.34
CA LEU A 38 3.69 -5.37 14.37
C LEU A 38 4.14 -4.07 15.03
N PHE A 39 3.42 -2.99 14.81
CA PHE A 39 3.86 -1.66 15.23
C PHE A 39 2.92 -0.97 16.21
N GLY A 40 1.76 -1.56 16.47
CA GLY A 40 0.81 -1.02 17.43
C GLY A 40 -0.06 0.10 16.90
N LYS A 41 0.00 0.38 15.60
CA LYS A 41 -0.80 1.47 15.01
C LYS A 41 -0.96 1.23 13.51
N ARG A 42 -1.93 1.92 12.93
CA ARG A 42 -2.13 1.88 11.48
C ARG A 42 -1.05 2.67 10.77
N LYS A 43 -0.75 2.27 9.54
CA LYS A 43 0.18 3.03 8.71
C LYS A 43 -0.50 4.24 8.06
N TYR A 44 -1.74 4.06 7.64
CA TYR A 44 -2.53 5.14 7.03
C TYR A 44 -3.82 5.31 7.82
N VAL A 45 -4.41 6.51 7.71
CA VAL A 45 -5.65 6.80 8.42
C VAL A 45 -6.79 5.91 7.92
N ASP A 46 -6.89 5.77 6.59
CA ASP A 46 -7.94 4.95 5.99
C ASP A 46 -7.51 4.55 4.58
N TYR A 47 -8.40 3.81 3.90
CA TYR A 47 -8.12 3.33 2.56
C TYR A 47 -7.92 4.48 1.57
N ASN A 48 -8.68 5.57 1.72
CA ASN A 48 -8.53 6.71 0.83
C ASN A 48 -7.13 7.30 0.91
N SER A 49 -6.61 7.45 2.10
CA SER A 49 -5.24 7.97 2.29
C SER A 49 -4.22 7.04 1.63
N PHE A 50 -4.38 5.74 1.79
CA PHE A 50 -3.49 4.78 1.15
C PHE A 50 -3.60 4.87 -0.36
N ARG A 51 -4.82 4.96 -0.87
CA ARG A 51 -5.05 5.00 -2.30
C ARG A 51 -4.40 6.22 -2.95
N VAL A 52 -4.49 7.37 -2.30
CA VAL A 52 -3.84 8.58 -2.80
C VAL A 52 -2.33 8.41 -2.85
N CYS A 53 -1.76 7.83 -1.79
CA CYS A 53 -0.32 7.60 -1.75
C CYS A 53 0.11 6.62 -2.85
N ARG A 54 -0.65 5.56 -3.02
CA ARG A 54 -0.37 4.56 -4.06
C ARG A 54 -0.42 5.18 -5.45
N ASP A 55 -1.47 5.97 -5.72
CA ASP A 55 -1.62 6.59 -7.03
C ASP A 55 -0.53 7.61 -7.28
N ARG A 56 -0.13 8.34 -6.24
CA ARG A 56 0.94 9.33 -6.39
C ARG A 56 2.24 8.67 -6.77
N LYS A 57 2.55 7.51 -6.19
CA LYS A 57 3.78 6.79 -6.55
C LYS A 57 3.74 6.29 -7.98
N VAL A 58 2.60 5.78 -8.41
CA VAL A 58 2.43 5.33 -9.80
C VAL A 58 2.60 6.50 -10.75
N LYS A 59 2.00 7.63 -10.44
CA LYS A 59 2.10 8.82 -11.29
C LYS A 59 3.54 9.31 -11.39
N ASN A 60 4.27 9.26 -10.29
CA ASN A 60 5.67 9.67 -10.31
C ASN A 60 6.48 8.80 -11.24
N ILE A 61 6.26 7.50 -11.21
CA ILE A 61 6.95 6.58 -12.10
C ILE A 61 6.61 6.88 -13.54
N GLN A 62 5.32 7.07 -13.85
CA GLN A 62 4.89 7.38 -15.20
C GLN A 62 5.45 8.70 -15.67
N LYS A 63 5.50 9.68 -14.79
CA LYS A 63 6.01 10.99 -15.14
C LYS A 63 7.47 10.89 -15.55
N ASN A 64 8.23 10.07 -14.85
CA ASN A 64 9.64 9.89 -15.18
C ASN A 64 9.82 9.28 -16.57
N PHE A 65 8.94 8.38 -16.94
CA PHE A 65 9.02 7.72 -18.23
C PHE A 65 8.59 8.63 -19.39
N THR A 66 7.61 9.48 -19.17
CA THR A 66 7.01 10.27 -20.22
C THR A 66 7.58 11.67 -20.32
N GLN A 67 8.47 11.99 -19.46
CA GLN A 67 9.01 13.34 -19.38
C GLN A 67 10.14 13.53 -20.39
N HIS A 68 9.87 14.19 -21.41
CA HIS A 68 10.91 14.52 -22.40
C HIS A 68 10.50 15.65 -23.24
#